data_b00f6f36cf4266e1fd21892a987c00e1
#
_entry.id   b00f6f36cf4266e1fd21892a987c00e1
#
_cell.length_a   1.000
_cell.length_b   1.000
_cell.length_c   1.000
_cell.angle_alpha   90.00
_cell.angle_beta   90.00
_cell.angle_gamma   90.00
#
_symmetry.space_group_name_H-M   'P 1'
#
loop_
_entity.id
_entity.type
_entity.pdbx_description
1 polymer ?
#
loop_
_entity_poly.entity_id
_entity_poly.type
_entity_poly.pdbx_seq_one_letter_code
_entity_poly.pdbx_strand_id
1 'polypeptide(L)'
;MPIIQHRHVYEALTRRNYFPNQKAPVGELPPSVSTRHFTPEVAELVAAYDEPRNRRVLRYDDVSYLMTRHDNVPRELALIHPRPYARLASKIWTHWDELQPLTNSENSAIKPEQHQDGRMFIMNYEDAEARTTTALEASFGKRFRVETDIAGCFHSIYSHSIPWATVGLEREKARMRDRGDLHWSNELDSLQTAARRGETVGVAIGPGTSSILVELILGRVDENLRRSGFVFRRYIDDYICYCETHEKANEFLTMLGSELAAYRLRLNLQKTTIVELPEPLVEPWVTALGTELKSRVLRADDGSTDLPPTNRASRSLVKFVFGEEDEHEE
;
A
#
# COMPACT_ATOMS: atom_id res chain seq x y z
N MET A 1 -2.58 -6.23 -17.28
CA MET A 1 -1.32 -5.96 -16.57
C MET A 1 -0.54 -7.26 -16.41
N PRO A 2 0.80 -7.26 -16.50
CA PRO A 2 1.55 -8.51 -16.43
C PRO A 2 1.50 -9.09 -15.02
N ILE A 3 1.00 -10.32 -14.93
CA ILE A 3 1.03 -11.12 -13.70
C ILE A 3 2.49 -11.43 -13.36
N ILE A 4 2.89 -11.20 -12.11
CA ILE A 4 4.26 -11.51 -11.70
C ILE A 4 4.51 -13.02 -11.82
N GLN A 5 5.57 -13.39 -12.55
CA GLN A 5 5.93 -14.78 -12.72
C GLN A 5 6.58 -15.32 -11.44
N HIS A 6 6.21 -16.54 -11.03
CA HIS A 6 6.71 -17.22 -9.83
C HIS A 6 8.25 -17.08 -9.66
N ARG A 7 9.02 -17.29 -10.72
CA ARG A 7 10.48 -17.19 -10.71
C ARG A 7 11.04 -15.82 -10.29
N HIS A 8 10.24 -14.73 -10.46
CA HIS A 8 10.68 -13.36 -10.14
C HIS A 8 10.32 -12.94 -8.72
N VAL A 9 9.40 -13.65 -8.06
CA VAL A 9 8.89 -13.28 -6.73
C VAL A 9 9.99 -13.28 -5.69
N TYR A 10 10.81 -14.32 -5.67
CA TYR A 10 11.86 -14.44 -4.66
C TYR A 10 12.94 -13.37 -4.82
N GLU A 11 13.38 -13.10 -6.06
CA GLU A 11 14.31 -12.00 -6.33
C GLU A 11 13.70 -10.63 -6.01
N ALA A 12 12.44 -10.43 -6.36
CA ALA A 12 11.74 -9.18 -6.04
C ALA A 12 11.68 -8.96 -4.53
N LEU A 13 11.29 -9.95 -3.76
CA LEU A 13 11.22 -9.84 -2.30
C LEU A 13 12.61 -9.65 -1.67
N THR A 14 13.61 -10.38 -2.09
CA THR A 14 14.94 -10.34 -1.45
C THR A 14 15.72 -9.08 -1.83
N ARG A 15 15.98 -8.83 -3.10
CA ARG A 15 16.84 -7.74 -3.56
C ARG A 15 16.13 -6.39 -3.65
N ARG A 16 14.85 -6.38 -4.04
CA ARG A 16 14.17 -5.17 -4.51
C ARG A 16 13.15 -4.62 -3.51
N ASN A 17 12.40 -5.48 -2.84
CA ASN A 17 11.39 -5.12 -1.86
C ASN A 17 11.67 -5.63 -0.44
N TYR A 18 12.92 -5.98 -0.13
CA TYR A 18 13.28 -6.25 1.26
C TYR A 18 13.09 -4.99 2.11
N PHE A 19 13.35 -3.85 1.53
CA PHE A 19 13.17 -2.58 2.18
C PHE A 19 12.21 -1.67 1.38
N PRO A 20 11.65 -0.63 2.01
CA PRO A 20 10.57 0.17 1.40
C PRO A 20 10.85 0.62 -0.01
N ASN A 21 9.78 0.79 -0.74
CA ASN A 21 9.76 1.22 -2.11
C ASN A 21 10.52 2.53 -2.30
N GLN A 22 11.77 2.39 -2.73
CA GLN A 22 12.59 3.54 -3.04
C GLN A 22 12.22 4.03 -4.43
N LYS A 23 11.64 5.21 -4.51
CA LYS A 23 11.51 5.93 -5.76
C LYS A 23 12.76 6.78 -5.91
N ALA A 24 13.59 6.51 -6.92
CA ALA A 24 14.68 7.43 -7.25
C ALA A 24 14.08 8.82 -7.60
N PRO A 25 14.69 9.95 -7.20
CA PRO A 25 15.97 10.08 -6.50
C PRO A 25 15.89 10.02 -4.95
N VAL A 26 14.71 9.90 -4.37
CA VAL A 26 14.52 9.91 -2.92
C VAL A 26 14.52 8.47 -2.42
N GLY A 27 15.63 8.03 -1.84
CA GLY A 27 15.72 6.74 -1.14
C GLY A 27 15.08 6.83 0.24
N GLU A 28 14.27 5.84 0.60
CA GLU A 28 13.71 5.72 1.96
C GLU A 28 14.68 5.04 2.93
N LEU A 29 15.71 4.37 2.41
CA LEU A 29 16.80 3.81 3.19
C LEU A 29 17.86 4.85 3.55
N PRO A 30 18.43 4.77 4.77
CA PRO A 30 19.68 5.47 5.04
C PRO A 30 20.73 5.13 3.97
N PRO A 31 21.53 6.09 3.49
CA PRO A 31 22.53 5.87 2.42
C PRO A 31 23.54 4.76 2.71
N SER A 32 23.74 4.43 3.99
CA SER A 32 24.63 3.36 4.45
C SER A 32 24.05 1.95 4.32
N VAL A 33 22.77 1.81 4.01
CA VAL A 33 22.08 0.52 3.93
C VAL A 33 21.67 0.23 2.50
N SER A 34 22.01 -0.96 2.01
CA SER A 34 21.63 -1.43 0.67
C SER A 34 21.25 -2.90 0.70
N THR A 35 20.16 -3.24 0.04
CA THR A 35 19.68 -4.63 -0.10
C THR A 35 20.06 -5.25 -1.46
N ARG A 36 20.82 -4.55 -2.30
CA ARG A 36 21.17 -5.01 -3.67
C ARG A 36 21.86 -6.36 -3.69
N HIS A 37 22.65 -6.67 -2.66
CA HIS A 37 23.42 -7.92 -2.55
C HIS A 37 22.69 -9.00 -1.76
N PHE A 38 21.49 -8.73 -1.28
CA PHE A 38 20.65 -9.75 -0.64
C PHE A 38 19.93 -10.57 -1.72
N THR A 39 20.70 -11.32 -2.50
CA THR A 39 20.18 -12.14 -3.61
C THR A 39 19.41 -13.36 -3.07
N PRO A 40 18.62 -14.06 -3.92
CA PRO A 40 17.99 -15.32 -3.54
C PRO A 40 18.95 -16.33 -2.91
N GLU A 41 20.15 -16.51 -3.49
CA GLU A 41 21.15 -17.45 -3.00
C GLU A 41 21.66 -17.05 -1.61
N VAL A 42 21.91 -15.75 -1.39
CA VAL A 42 22.30 -15.23 -0.06
C VAL A 42 21.16 -15.41 0.93
N ALA A 43 19.92 -15.15 0.52
CA ALA A 43 18.75 -15.33 1.37
C ALA A 43 18.57 -16.81 1.78
N GLU A 44 18.78 -17.75 0.86
CA GLU A 44 18.73 -19.20 1.17
C GLU A 44 19.81 -19.59 2.18
N LEU A 45 21.05 -19.12 2.02
CA LEU A 45 22.13 -19.38 2.98
C LEU A 45 21.80 -18.81 4.36
N VAL A 46 21.23 -17.58 4.40
CA VAL A 46 20.82 -16.92 5.66
C VAL A 46 19.64 -17.64 6.31
N ALA A 47 18.67 -18.09 5.52
CA ALA A 47 17.51 -18.85 6.01
C ALA A 47 17.90 -20.21 6.60
N ALA A 48 18.87 -20.90 5.96
CA ALA A 48 19.36 -22.20 6.35
C ALA A 48 20.40 -22.15 7.50
N TYR A 49 20.93 -20.96 7.82
CA TYR A 49 21.93 -20.84 8.88
C TYR A 49 21.42 -21.37 10.22
N ASP A 50 22.12 -22.36 10.77
CA ASP A 50 21.83 -22.91 12.09
C ASP A 50 22.54 -22.11 13.17
N GLU A 51 21.75 -21.44 14.03
CA GLU A 51 22.32 -20.80 15.21
C GLU A 51 22.76 -21.86 16.25
N PRO A 52 23.84 -21.56 17.02
CA PRO A 52 24.25 -22.45 18.13
C PRO A 52 23.06 -22.75 19.05
N ARG A 53 22.87 -23.99 19.38
CA ARG A 53 21.71 -24.60 20.10
C ARG A 53 21.32 -23.99 21.46
N ASN A 54 22.01 -22.94 21.93
CA ASN A 54 21.76 -22.30 23.22
C ASN A 54 20.60 -21.26 23.22
N ARG A 55 20.01 -20.93 22.07
CA ARG A 55 18.81 -20.07 22.05
C ARG A 55 17.56 -20.94 22.02
N ARG A 56 16.79 -20.91 23.11
CA ARG A 56 15.53 -21.67 23.26
C ARG A 56 14.43 -21.24 22.28
N VAL A 57 14.45 -20.00 21.80
CA VAL A 57 13.47 -19.48 20.85
C VAL A 57 14.17 -18.47 19.92
N LEU A 58 14.12 -18.73 18.63
CA LEU A 58 14.65 -17.83 17.61
C LEU A 58 13.62 -16.73 17.32
N ARG A 59 13.65 -15.68 18.12
CA ARG A 59 12.86 -14.45 17.95
C ARG A 59 13.80 -13.29 17.71
N TYR A 60 13.42 -12.42 16.81
CA TYR A 60 14.26 -11.30 16.37
C TYR A 60 13.51 -10.00 16.54
N ASP A 61 14.23 -8.96 16.94
CA ASP A 61 13.75 -7.59 16.88
C ASP A 61 13.93 -7.06 15.45
N ASP A 62 12.98 -6.27 15.01
CA ASP A 62 13.17 -5.38 13.88
C ASP A 62 13.91 -4.10 14.32
N VAL A 63 14.55 -3.45 13.37
CA VAL A 63 15.17 -2.15 13.59
C VAL A 63 14.24 -1.09 13.03
N SER A 64 13.57 -0.37 13.92
CA SER A 64 12.72 0.75 13.51
C SER A 64 13.51 2.03 13.34
N TYR A 65 13.10 2.88 12.43
CA TYR A 65 13.61 4.24 12.28
C TYR A 65 12.50 5.19 11.82
N LEU A 66 12.66 6.46 12.15
CA LEU A 66 11.66 7.49 11.87
C LEU A 66 12.03 8.25 10.61
N MET A 67 11.10 8.31 9.67
CA MET A 67 11.20 9.13 8.47
C MET A 67 10.24 10.31 8.58
N THR A 68 10.72 11.52 8.27
CA THR A 68 9.89 12.72 8.30
C THR A 68 8.85 12.68 7.17
N ARG A 69 7.59 12.94 7.51
CA ARG A 69 6.50 13.19 6.58
C ARG A 69 6.32 14.69 6.32
N HIS A 70 5.47 15.03 5.34
CA HIS A 70 5.14 16.39 4.94
C HIS A 70 4.73 17.28 6.12
N ASP A 71 3.95 16.77 7.07
CA ASP A 71 3.44 17.52 8.24
C ASP A 71 4.32 17.39 9.50
N ASN A 72 5.60 17.09 9.33
CA ASN A 72 6.53 16.82 10.45
C ASN A 72 6.10 15.69 11.40
N VAL A 73 5.08 14.92 11.04
CA VAL A 73 4.71 13.70 11.77
C VAL A 73 5.64 12.58 11.32
N PRO A 74 6.43 11.99 12.21
CA PRO A 74 7.34 10.92 11.84
C PRO A 74 6.56 9.68 11.41
N ARG A 75 7.01 9.05 10.31
CA ARG A 75 6.59 7.71 9.91
C ARG A 75 7.61 6.71 10.40
N GLU A 76 7.16 5.80 11.24
CA GLU A 76 7.99 4.67 11.65
C GLU A 76 8.07 3.66 10.51
N LEU A 77 9.29 3.34 10.09
CA LEU A 77 9.62 2.27 9.17
C LEU A 77 10.46 1.24 9.92
N ALA A 78 10.39 -0.02 9.52
CA ALA A 78 11.13 -1.05 10.22
C ALA A 78 11.85 -2.00 9.24
N LEU A 79 13.09 -2.33 9.58
CA LEU A 79 13.93 -3.29 8.91
C LEU A 79 13.87 -4.60 9.69
N ILE A 80 13.24 -5.62 9.13
CA ILE A 80 13.20 -6.97 9.70
C ILE A 80 14.62 -7.57 9.67
N HIS A 81 14.99 -8.32 10.70
CA HIS A 81 16.26 -9.05 10.72
C HIS A 81 16.38 -9.99 9.49
N PRO A 82 17.54 -10.07 8.80
CA PRO A 82 17.69 -10.80 7.54
C PRO A 82 17.20 -12.26 7.58
N ARG A 83 17.44 -12.97 8.67
CA ARG A 83 17.09 -14.39 8.78
C ARG A 83 15.58 -14.68 8.78
N PRO A 84 14.77 -14.10 9.68
CA PRO A 84 13.31 -14.27 9.59
C PRO A 84 12.75 -13.70 8.30
N TYR A 85 13.32 -12.61 7.78
CA TYR A 85 12.90 -12.06 6.49
C TYR A 85 13.11 -13.06 5.34
N ALA A 86 14.30 -13.66 5.26
CA ALA A 86 14.61 -14.68 4.25
C ALA A 86 13.64 -15.88 4.30
N ARG A 87 13.29 -16.33 5.51
CA ARG A 87 12.33 -17.42 5.72
C ARG A 87 10.91 -17.04 5.31
N LEU A 88 10.47 -15.81 5.64
CA LEU A 88 9.20 -15.27 5.19
C LEU A 88 9.14 -15.18 3.66
N ALA A 89 10.17 -14.61 3.04
CA ALA A 89 10.25 -14.46 1.59
C ALA A 89 10.25 -15.83 0.88
N SER A 90 11.02 -16.79 1.40
CA SER A 90 11.06 -18.16 0.89
C SER A 90 9.70 -18.85 1.01
N LYS A 91 9.01 -18.69 2.14
CA LYS A 91 7.68 -19.30 2.35
C LYS A 91 6.63 -18.70 1.43
N ILE A 92 6.63 -17.38 1.25
CA ILE A 92 5.76 -16.68 0.30
C ILE A 92 6.04 -17.15 -1.13
N TRP A 93 7.31 -17.23 -1.53
CA TRP A 93 7.69 -17.70 -2.84
C TRP A 93 7.24 -19.14 -3.10
N THR A 94 7.46 -20.06 -2.14
CA THR A 94 7.07 -21.47 -2.27
C THR A 94 5.57 -21.66 -2.51
N HIS A 95 4.74 -20.80 -1.89
CA HIS A 95 3.27 -20.87 -2.01
C HIS A 95 2.68 -19.72 -2.84
N TRP A 96 3.50 -19.15 -3.74
CA TRP A 96 3.05 -17.99 -4.52
C TRP A 96 1.83 -18.27 -5.39
N ASP A 97 1.76 -19.43 -6.00
CA ASP A 97 0.64 -19.81 -6.86
C ASP A 97 -0.70 -19.87 -6.11
N GLU A 98 -0.66 -20.14 -4.81
CA GLU A 98 -1.83 -20.11 -3.93
C GLU A 98 -2.10 -18.68 -3.39
N LEU A 99 -1.06 -17.88 -3.15
CA LEU A 99 -1.14 -16.53 -2.63
C LEU A 99 -1.56 -15.52 -3.69
N GLN A 100 -1.04 -15.64 -4.90
CA GLN A 100 -1.24 -14.66 -5.97
C GLN A 100 -2.73 -14.34 -6.22
N PRO A 101 -3.64 -15.31 -6.38
CA PRO A 101 -5.05 -14.99 -6.59
C PRO A 101 -5.71 -14.32 -5.39
N LEU A 102 -5.17 -14.51 -4.17
CA LEU A 102 -5.69 -13.91 -2.94
C LEU A 102 -5.21 -12.46 -2.73
N THR A 103 -4.03 -12.13 -3.28
CA THR A 103 -3.41 -10.80 -3.17
C THR A 103 -3.65 -9.90 -4.37
N ASN A 104 -4.31 -10.40 -5.41
CA ASN A 104 -4.56 -9.68 -6.66
C ASN A 104 -5.99 -9.10 -6.70
N SER A 105 -6.35 -8.27 -5.72
CA SER A 105 -7.63 -7.57 -5.72
C SER A 105 -7.71 -6.58 -6.88
N GLU A 106 -8.78 -6.61 -7.66
CA GLU A 106 -9.05 -5.65 -8.73
C GLU A 106 -9.30 -4.23 -8.18
N ASN A 107 -9.75 -4.15 -6.93
CA ASN A 107 -10.04 -2.90 -6.26
C ASN A 107 -8.80 -2.26 -5.61
N SER A 108 -7.70 -3.01 -5.46
CA SER A 108 -6.43 -2.49 -4.94
C SER A 108 -5.61 -1.81 -6.01
N ALA A 109 -5.22 -0.56 -5.74
CA ALA A 109 -4.30 0.19 -6.59
C ALA A 109 -2.84 -0.23 -6.39
N ILE A 110 -2.51 -0.82 -5.24
CA ILE A 110 -1.16 -1.27 -4.88
C ILE A 110 -1.20 -2.77 -4.62
N LYS A 111 -1.12 -3.54 -5.67
CA LYS A 111 -1.08 -5.00 -5.63
C LYS A 111 0.26 -5.53 -6.15
N PRO A 112 0.61 -6.80 -5.84
CA PRO A 112 1.86 -7.36 -6.35
C PRO A 112 1.84 -7.48 -7.87
N GLU A 113 2.72 -6.73 -8.54
CA GLU A 113 2.88 -6.71 -10.00
C GLU A 113 4.36 -6.74 -10.37
N GLN A 114 4.68 -7.23 -11.57
CA GLN A 114 6.05 -7.20 -12.06
C GLN A 114 6.35 -5.83 -12.70
N HIS A 115 7.19 -5.03 -12.03
CA HIS A 115 7.66 -3.76 -12.55
C HIS A 115 8.96 -3.92 -13.36
N GLN A 116 9.24 -2.95 -14.24
CA GLN A 116 10.43 -2.98 -15.12
C GLN A 116 11.77 -3.03 -14.37
N ASP A 117 11.81 -2.46 -13.17
CA ASP A 117 13.01 -2.47 -12.31
C ASP A 117 13.15 -3.73 -11.43
N GLY A 118 12.27 -4.71 -11.62
CA GLY A 118 12.26 -5.99 -10.91
C GLY A 118 11.59 -5.93 -9.53
N ARG A 119 11.00 -4.81 -9.13
CA ARG A 119 10.18 -4.73 -7.91
C ARG A 119 8.82 -5.37 -8.13
N MET A 120 8.20 -5.82 -7.05
CA MET A 120 6.82 -6.29 -7.05
C MET A 120 5.83 -5.28 -6.45
N PHE A 121 6.31 -4.32 -5.68
CA PHE A 121 5.54 -3.18 -5.19
C PHE A 121 6.26 -1.89 -5.49
N ILE A 122 5.54 -0.94 -6.04
CA ILE A 122 5.97 0.45 -6.19
C ILE A 122 4.86 1.32 -5.59
N MET A 123 5.22 2.18 -4.65
CA MET A 123 4.34 3.26 -4.21
C MET A 123 4.25 4.27 -5.35
N ASN A 124 3.43 3.98 -6.32
CA ASN A 124 3.17 4.91 -7.40
C ASN A 124 2.05 5.81 -6.95
N TYR A 125 2.38 7.07 -6.69
CA TYR A 125 1.35 8.08 -6.74
C TYR A 125 0.94 8.13 -8.22
N GLU A 126 -0.29 7.69 -8.51
CA GLU A 126 -0.87 7.90 -9.83
C GLU A 126 -0.70 9.37 -10.20
N ASP A 127 -0.41 9.61 -11.47
CA ASP A 127 -0.42 10.96 -12.02
C ASP A 127 -1.77 11.63 -11.66
N ALA A 128 -1.74 12.91 -11.31
CA ALA A 128 -2.93 13.65 -10.89
C ALA A 128 -4.04 13.60 -11.96
N GLU A 129 -3.68 13.57 -13.23
CA GLU A 129 -4.60 13.45 -14.35
C GLU A 129 -5.25 12.05 -14.40
N ALA A 130 -4.48 10.98 -14.25
CA ALA A 130 -4.99 9.60 -14.21
C ALA A 130 -5.92 9.40 -13.00
N ARG A 131 -5.60 9.98 -11.83
CA ARG A 131 -6.48 9.96 -10.66
C ARG A 131 -7.80 10.67 -10.91
N THR A 132 -7.74 11.85 -11.53
CA THR A 132 -8.92 12.65 -11.85
C THR A 132 -9.83 11.91 -12.84
N THR A 133 -9.27 11.35 -13.91
CA THR A 133 -10.03 10.56 -14.89
C THR A 133 -10.71 9.36 -14.25
N THR A 134 -9.98 8.57 -13.46
CA THR A 134 -10.53 7.43 -12.74
C THR A 134 -11.63 7.83 -11.75
N ALA A 135 -11.45 8.96 -11.05
CA ALA A 135 -12.45 9.48 -10.12
C ALA A 135 -13.72 9.93 -10.85
N LEU A 136 -13.58 10.60 -12.01
CA LEU A 136 -14.70 11.01 -12.85
C LEU A 136 -15.50 9.80 -13.36
N GLU A 137 -14.81 8.79 -13.89
CA GLU A 137 -15.45 7.55 -14.37
C GLU A 137 -16.21 6.85 -13.25
N ALA A 138 -15.59 6.70 -12.08
CA ALA A 138 -16.20 6.02 -10.93
C ALA A 138 -17.37 6.82 -10.31
N SER A 139 -17.35 8.16 -10.41
CA SER A 139 -18.39 9.03 -9.87
C SER A 139 -19.58 9.21 -10.81
N PHE A 140 -19.49 8.75 -12.06
CA PHE A 140 -20.57 8.92 -13.03
C PHE A 140 -21.88 8.28 -12.56
N GLY A 141 -22.95 9.08 -12.47
CA GLY A 141 -24.25 8.64 -11.97
C GLY A 141 -24.32 8.42 -10.45
N LYS A 142 -23.29 8.79 -9.70
CA LYS A 142 -23.23 8.69 -8.22
C LYS A 142 -23.44 10.07 -7.58
N ARG A 143 -24.03 10.08 -6.39
CA ARG A 143 -24.30 11.30 -5.63
C ARG A 143 -23.45 11.45 -4.38
N PHE A 144 -22.84 10.36 -3.92
CA PHE A 144 -22.05 10.38 -2.69
C PHE A 144 -20.71 9.71 -2.90
N ARG A 145 -19.66 10.29 -2.33
CA ARG A 145 -18.33 9.72 -2.19
C ARG A 145 -18.07 9.44 -0.71
N VAL A 146 -17.70 8.20 -0.41
CA VAL A 146 -17.24 7.77 0.91
C VAL A 146 -15.73 7.67 0.86
N GLU A 147 -15.06 8.32 1.79
CA GLU A 147 -13.63 8.15 2.04
C GLU A 147 -13.44 7.65 3.46
N THR A 148 -12.59 6.65 3.64
CA THR A 148 -12.30 6.08 4.95
C THR A 148 -10.95 5.38 4.93
N ASP A 149 -10.36 5.24 6.11
CA ASP A 149 -9.01 4.70 6.35
C ASP A 149 -9.08 3.61 7.43
N ILE A 150 -8.19 2.64 7.38
CA ILE A 150 -8.04 1.64 8.44
C ILE A 150 -7.12 2.18 9.53
N ALA A 151 -7.62 2.23 10.77
CA ALA A 151 -6.87 2.74 11.91
C ALA A 151 -5.57 1.95 12.15
N GLY A 152 -4.42 2.58 11.88
CA GLY A 152 -3.10 2.00 12.10
C GLY A 152 -2.92 0.63 11.42
N CYS A 153 -3.32 0.48 10.16
CA CYS A 153 -3.44 -0.79 9.45
C CYS A 153 -2.27 -1.75 9.74
N PHE A 154 -1.03 -1.39 9.37
CA PHE A 154 0.14 -2.27 9.55
C PHE A 154 0.40 -2.63 11.01
N HIS A 155 0.22 -1.70 11.93
CA HIS A 155 0.41 -1.92 13.37
C HIS A 155 -0.72 -2.76 13.99
N SER A 156 -1.86 -2.87 13.31
CA SER A 156 -3.05 -3.58 13.81
C SER A 156 -3.19 -5.00 13.21
N ILE A 157 -2.39 -5.37 12.21
CA ILE A 157 -2.43 -6.71 11.61
C ILE A 157 -2.22 -7.76 12.70
N TYR A 158 -3.20 -8.64 12.87
CA TYR A 158 -3.11 -9.78 13.76
C TYR A 158 -2.56 -10.98 12.98
N SER A 159 -1.40 -11.52 13.38
CA SER A 159 -0.70 -12.53 12.57
C SER A 159 -1.55 -13.78 12.30
N HIS A 160 -2.37 -14.19 13.26
CA HIS A 160 -3.30 -15.31 13.06
C HIS A 160 -4.41 -15.02 12.04
N SER A 161 -4.57 -13.76 11.59
CA SER A 161 -5.45 -13.44 10.45
C SER A 161 -4.91 -13.95 9.12
N ILE A 162 -3.62 -14.29 9.02
CA ILE A 162 -3.00 -14.87 7.83
C ILE A 162 -3.67 -16.21 7.44
N PRO A 163 -3.72 -17.23 8.31
CA PRO A 163 -4.45 -18.46 7.99
C PRO A 163 -5.97 -18.23 7.82
N TRP A 164 -6.57 -17.28 8.54
CA TRP A 164 -7.98 -16.96 8.34
C TRP A 164 -8.27 -16.42 6.94
N ALA A 165 -7.42 -15.53 6.44
CA ALA A 165 -7.55 -15.00 5.09
C ALA A 165 -7.26 -16.06 4.02
N THR A 166 -6.37 -17.01 4.29
CA THR A 166 -5.98 -18.04 3.31
C THR A 166 -7.03 -19.13 3.19
N VAL A 167 -7.49 -19.72 4.29
CA VAL A 167 -8.39 -20.90 4.27
C VAL A 167 -9.82 -20.60 4.73
N GLY A 168 -10.05 -19.44 5.33
CA GLY A 168 -11.32 -19.04 5.95
C GLY A 168 -11.34 -19.29 7.45
N LEU A 169 -11.91 -18.32 8.20
CA LEU A 169 -11.94 -18.31 9.66
C LEU A 169 -12.56 -19.57 10.26
N GLU A 170 -13.72 -19.99 9.78
CA GLU A 170 -14.45 -21.14 10.33
C GLU A 170 -13.73 -22.46 10.05
N ARG A 171 -13.13 -22.60 8.88
CA ARG A 171 -12.33 -23.78 8.52
C ARG A 171 -11.08 -23.88 9.38
N GLU A 172 -10.42 -22.76 9.62
CA GLU A 172 -9.23 -22.71 10.47
C GLU A 172 -9.57 -23.05 11.91
N LYS A 173 -10.64 -22.49 12.46
CA LYS A 173 -11.11 -22.84 13.81
C LYS A 173 -11.51 -24.30 13.96
N ALA A 174 -12.17 -24.89 12.96
CA ALA A 174 -12.50 -26.32 12.97
C ALA A 174 -11.24 -27.18 12.97
N ARG A 175 -10.29 -26.87 12.08
CA ARG A 175 -9.00 -27.57 11.97
C ARG A 175 -8.20 -27.54 13.28
N MET A 176 -8.14 -26.41 13.96
CA MET A 176 -7.48 -26.27 15.25
C MET A 176 -8.13 -27.12 16.35
N ARG A 177 -9.47 -27.27 16.34
CA ARG A 177 -10.20 -28.14 17.29
C ARG A 177 -9.91 -29.61 17.06
N ASP A 178 -9.87 -30.01 15.80
CA ASP A 178 -9.71 -31.45 15.43
C ASP A 178 -8.25 -31.91 15.42
N ARG A 179 -7.31 -31.03 15.77
CA ARG A 179 -5.85 -31.27 15.73
C ARG A 179 -5.38 -31.86 14.39
N GLY A 180 -6.01 -31.41 13.29
CA GLY A 180 -5.63 -31.77 11.93
C GLY A 180 -4.28 -31.19 11.52
N ASP A 181 -3.77 -31.61 10.37
CA ASP A 181 -2.53 -31.09 9.81
C ASP A 181 -2.63 -29.59 9.59
N LEU A 182 -1.62 -28.86 10.04
CA LEU A 182 -1.55 -27.43 9.88
C LEU A 182 -1.36 -27.06 8.40
N HIS A 183 -2.11 -26.07 7.96
CA HIS A 183 -1.93 -25.50 6.64
C HIS A 183 -0.60 -24.71 6.58
N TRP A 184 0.04 -24.61 5.43
CA TRP A 184 1.29 -23.87 5.27
C TRP A 184 1.20 -22.40 5.75
N SER A 185 0.02 -21.81 5.70
CA SER A 185 -0.21 -20.44 6.19
C SER A 185 -0.05 -20.28 7.71
N ASN A 186 -0.18 -21.36 8.49
CA ASN A 186 0.14 -21.34 9.92
C ASN A 186 1.65 -21.24 10.16
N GLU A 187 2.46 -21.83 9.27
CA GLU A 187 3.90 -21.61 9.31
C GLU A 187 4.26 -20.19 8.95
N LEU A 188 3.59 -19.59 7.96
CA LEU A 188 3.78 -18.19 7.59
C LEU A 188 3.43 -17.23 8.75
N ASP A 189 2.34 -17.50 9.49
CA ASP A 189 1.99 -16.82 10.74
C ASP A 189 3.10 -16.94 11.78
N SER A 190 3.62 -18.16 12.00
CA SER A 190 4.70 -18.40 12.95
C SER A 190 5.99 -17.66 12.56
N LEU A 191 6.33 -17.63 11.28
CA LEU A 191 7.49 -16.90 10.76
C LEU A 191 7.33 -15.39 10.93
N GLN A 192 6.12 -14.84 10.68
CA GLN A 192 5.81 -13.44 10.91
C GLN A 192 5.94 -13.08 12.40
N THR A 193 5.40 -13.90 13.28
CA THR A 193 5.53 -13.74 14.74
C THR A 193 7.00 -13.78 15.19
N ALA A 194 7.80 -14.68 14.63
CA ALA A 194 9.23 -14.76 14.91
C ALA A 194 10.01 -13.52 14.44
N ALA A 195 9.57 -12.90 13.35
CA ALA A 195 10.16 -11.67 12.81
C ALA A 195 9.88 -10.42 13.66
N ARG A 196 8.92 -10.49 14.58
CA ARG A 196 8.46 -9.43 15.47
C ARG A 196 8.60 -9.80 16.94
N ARG A 197 9.74 -10.29 17.39
CA ARG A 197 10.03 -10.63 18.80
C ARG A 197 9.04 -11.61 19.44
N GLY A 198 8.20 -12.26 18.65
CA GLY A 198 7.13 -13.12 19.11
C GLY A 198 5.80 -12.39 19.37
N GLU A 199 5.69 -11.17 18.95
CA GLU A 199 4.43 -10.42 18.98
C GLU A 199 3.50 -10.87 17.85
N THR A 200 2.23 -11.05 18.20
CA THR A 200 1.19 -11.51 17.26
C THR A 200 0.42 -10.34 16.63
N VAL A 201 0.73 -9.11 17.01
CA VAL A 201 0.07 -7.90 16.51
C VAL A 201 1.10 -6.97 15.88
N GLY A 202 0.78 -6.49 14.70
CA GLY A 202 1.59 -5.60 13.89
C GLY A 202 2.53 -6.34 12.92
N VAL A 203 2.73 -5.70 11.77
CA VAL A 203 3.75 -6.04 10.78
C VAL A 203 4.63 -4.82 10.53
N ALA A 204 5.88 -5.06 10.16
CA ALA A 204 6.82 -4.00 9.86
C ALA A 204 6.34 -3.14 8.68
N ILE A 205 6.41 -1.82 8.79
CA ILE A 205 6.10 -0.94 7.67
C ILE A 205 7.34 -0.86 6.77
N GLY A 206 7.15 -1.18 5.50
CA GLY A 206 8.17 -1.06 4.47
C GLY A 206 8.49 -2.37 3.74
N PRO A 207 8.81 -3.48 4.42
CA PRO A 207 9.14 -4.73 3.74
C PRO A 207 8.03 -5.23 2.82
N GLY A 208 8.41 -5.74 1.63
CA GLY A 208 7.45 -6.29 0.67
C GLY A 208 6.65 -7.50 1.21
N THR A 209 7.26 -8.28 2.11
CA THR A 209 6.55 -9.37 2.78
C THR A 209 5.36 -8.88 3.59
N SER A 210 5.50 -7.75 4.30
CA SER A 210 4.40 -7.13 5.05
C SER A 210 3.29 -6.63 4.12
N SER A 211 3.65 -6.04 2.97
CA SER A 211 2.68 -5.61 1.97
C SER A 211 1.87 -6.79 1.41
N ILE A 212 2.49 -7.95 1.17
CA ILE A 212 1.79 -9.17 0.75
C ILE A 212 0.79 -9.63 1.81
N LEU A 213 1.18 -9.63 3.09
CA LEU A 213 0.29 -10.04 4.18
C LEU A 213 -0.91 -9.09 4.33
N VAL A 214 -0.69 -7.79 4.16
CA VAL A 214 -1.78 -6.80 4.17
C VAL A 214 -2.71 -7.03 2.96
N GLU A 215 -2.16 -7.19 1.75
CA GLU A 215 -2.96 -7.45 0.55
C GLU A 215 -3.73 -8.78 0.64
N LEU A 216 -3.17 -9.81 1.26
CA LEU A 216 -3.85 -11.08 1.51
C LEU A 216 -5.09 -10.90 2.38
N ILE A 217 -4.97 -10.15 3.48
CA ILE A 217 -6.07 -9.94 4.42
C ILE A 217 -7.13 -9.00 3.81
N LEU A 218 -6.69 -7.86 3.28
CA LEU A 218 -7.60 -6.86 2.72
C LEU A 218 -8.22 -7.33 1.40
N GLY A 219 -7.54 -8.16 0.62
CA GLY A 219 -8.11 -8.79 -0.57
C GLY A 219 -9.36 -9.63 -0.29
N ARG A 220 -9.44 -10.25 0.90
CA ARG A 220 -10.66 -10.96 1.33
C ARG A 220 -11.79 -10.02 1.71
N VAL A 221 -11.47 -8.91 2.37
CA VAL A 221 -12.43 -7.85 2.66
C VAL A 221 -12.98 -7.26 1.35
N ASP A 222 -12.08 -6.95 0.41
CA ASP A 222 -12.44 -6.42 -0.92
C ASP A 222 -13.37 -7.37 -1.67
N GLU A 223 -13.06 -8.68 -1.65
CA GLU A 223 -13.88 -9.69 -2.32
C GLU A 223 -15.32 -9.73 -1.80
N ASN A 224 -15.51 -9.64 -0.48
CA ASN A 224 -16.84 -9.63 0.13
C ASN A 224 -17.62 -8.35 -0.19
N LEU A 225 -16.96 -7.19 -0.14
CA LEU A 225 -17.56 -5.91 -0.54
C LEU A 225 -17.97 -5.92 -2.02
N ARG A 226 -17.13 -6.43 -2.90
CA ARG A 226 -17.41 -6.55 -4.33
C ARG A 226 -18.59 -7.49 -4.60
N ARG A 227 -18.67 -8.63 -3.92
CA ARG A 227 -19.80 -9.57 -4.01
C ARG A 227 -21.12 -8.93 -3.58
N SER A 228 -21.07 -7.95 -2.68
CA SER A 228 -22.24 -7.19 -2.25
C SER A 228 -22.58 -6.01 -3.17
N GLY A 229 -21.87 -5.89 -4.30
CA GLY A 229 -22.18 -4.92 -5.35
C GLY A 229 -21.64 -3.53 -5.12
N PHE A 230 -20.71 -3.32 -4.19
CA PHE A 230 -20.06 -2.03 -4.01
C PHE A 230 -19.01 -1.78 -5.09
N VAL A 231 -18.98 -0.55 -5.60
CA VAL A 231 -17.97 -0.03 -6.50
C VAL A 231 -17.04 0.87 -5.70
N PHE A 232 -15.85 0.40 -5.45
CA PHE A 232 -14.88 1.09 -4.61
C PHE A 232 -13.47 0.88 -5.14
N ARG A 233 -12.54 1.71 -4.67
CA ARG A 233 -11.12 1.60 -4.89
C ARG A 233 -10.40 1.66 -3.55
N ARG A 234 -9.32 0.89 -3.42
CA ARG A 234 -8.47 0.87 -2.25
C ARG A 234 -7.03 1.24 -2.63
N TYR A 235 -6.44 2.14 -1.86
CA TYR A 235 -5.03 2.47 -1.91
C TYR A 235 -4.39 2.09 -0.59
N ILE A 236 -3.80 0.91 -0.50
CA ILE A 236 -3.28 0.27 0.72
C ILE A 236 -4.40 0.10 1.75
N ASP A 237 -4.56 1.06 2.66
CA ASP A 237 -5.53 1.12 3.76
C ASP A 237 -6.63 2.17 3.56
N ASP A 238 -6.49 3.05 2.56
CA ASP A 238 -7.48 4.07 2.20
C ASP A 238 -8.52 3.51 1.23
N TYR A 239 -9.80 3.61 1.57
CA TYR A 239 -10.94 3.19 0.74
C TYR A 239 -11.71 4.40 0.22
N ILE A 240 -12.03 4.38 -1.07
CA ILE A 240 -12.93 5.34 -1.71
C ILE A 240 -14.06 4.56 -2.37
N CYS A 241 -15.31 4.86 -2.00
CA CYS A 241 -16.51 4.24 -2.57
C CYS A 241 -17.47 5.31 -3.11
N TYR A 242 -18.05 5.08 -4.28
CA TYR A 242 -19.02 5.96 -4.91
C TYR A 242 -20.42 5.34 -4.83
N CYS A 243 -21.38 6.07 -4.25
CA CYS A 243 -22.72 5.59 -3.95
C CYS A 243 -23.80 6.47 -4.58
N GLU A 244 -24.94 5.87 -4.89
CA GLU A 244 -26.10 6.57 -5.46
C GLU A 244 -26.88 7.30 -4.39
N THR A 245 -26.95 6.75 -3.19
CA THR A 245 -27.72 7.31 -2.07
C THR A 245 -26.86 7.35 -0.80
N HIS A 246 -27.27 8.19 0.15
CA HIS A 246 -26.63 8.29 1.47
C HIS A 246 -26.78 6.99 2.28
N GLU A 247 -27.91 6.30 2.12
CA GLU A 247 -28.16 5.00 2.75
C GLU A 247 -27.15 3.96 2.26
N LYS A 248 -26.86 3.95 0.93
CA LYS A 248 -25.86 3.04 0.35
C LYS A 248 -24.44 3.35 0.83
N ALA A 249 -24.15 4.63 1.08
CA ALA A 249 -22.89 5.05 1.68
C ALA A 249 -22.72 4.53 3.12
N ASN A 250 -23.79 4.62 3.94
CA ASN A 250 -23.79 4.08 5.30
C ASN A 250 -23.73 2.54 5.31
N GLU A 251 -24.42 1.88 4.38
CA GLU A 251 -24.35 0.42 4.21
C GLU A 251 -22.92 -0.03 3.90
N PHE A 252 -22.22 0.68 3.00
CA PHE A 252 -20.81 0.42 2.71
C PHE A 252 -19.93 0.50 3.96
N LEU A 253 -20.03 1.59 4.72
CA LEU A 253 -19.24 1.76 5.96
C LEU A 253 -19.56 0.68 7.00
N THR A 254 -20.83 0.33 7.16
CA THR A 254 -21.26 -0.72 8.09
C THR A 254 -20.70 -2.08 7.68
N MET A 255 -20.79 -2.42 6.41
CA MET A 255 -20.27 -3.67 5.89
C MET A 255 -18.74 -3.72 5.95
N LEU A 256 -18.06 -2.66 5.49
CA LEU A 256 -16.59 -2.59 5.58
C LEU A 256 -16.13 -2.72 7.03
N GLY A 257 -16.78 -2.03 7.98
CA GLY A 257 -16.47 -2.15 9.40
C GLY A 257 -16.64 -3.57 9.93
N SER A 258 -17.71 -4.27 9.52
CA SER A 258 -17.95 -5.67 9.89
C SER A 258 -16.91 -6.63 9.31
N GLU A 259 -16.58 -6.47 8.03
CA GLU A 259 -15.58 -7.30 7.36
C GLU A 259 -14.18 -7.10 7.96
N LEU A 260 -13.80 -5.86 8.25
CA LEU A 260 -12.55 -5.54 8.94
C LEU A 260 -12.49 -6.14 10.34
N ALA A 261 -13.60 -6.09 11.09
CA ALA A 261 -13.68 -6.64 12.44
C ALA A 261 -13.47 -8.16 12.49
N ALA A 262 -13.85 -8.90 11.42
CA ALA A 262 -13.55 -10.32 11.28
C ALA A 262 -12.04 -10.63 11.33
N TYR A 263 -11.22 -9.67 10.88
CA TYR A 263 -9.73 -9.74 10.93
C TYR A 263 -9.13 -8.88 12.05
N ARG A 264 -9.95 -8.41 13.01
CA ARG A 264 -9.56 -7.54 14.13
C ARG A 264 -9.04 -6.15 13.72
N LEU A 265 -9.37 -5.71 12.53
CA LEU A 265 -9.10 -4.36 12.04
C LEU A 265 -10.28 -3.43 12.34
N ARG A 266 -10.04 -2.12 12.30
CA ARG A 266 -11.06 -1.10 12.59
C ARG A 266 -10.94 0.08 11.64
N LEU A 267 -12.09 0.70 11.34
CA LEU A 267 -12.13 1.97 10.62
C LEU A 267 -11.56 3.11 11.48
N ASN A 268 -10.93 4.05 10.83
CA ASN A 268 -10.53 5.32 11.41
C ASN A 268 -11.69 6.33 11.26
N LEU A 269 -12.52 6.44 12.30
CA LEU A 269 -13.69 7.30 12.25
C LEU A 269 -13.37 8.78 12.09
N GLN A 270 -12.16 9.22 12.48
CA GLN A 270 -11.74 10.62 12.32
C GLN A 270 -11.42 10.96 10.85
N LYS A 271 -11.08 9.97 10.04
CA LYS A 271 -10.81 10.11 8.61
C LYS A 271 -11.96 9.58 7.74
N THR A 272 -13.08 9.22 8.35
CA THR A 272 -14.25 8.73 7.62
C THR A 272 -15.16 9.88 7.27
N THR A 273 -15.38 10.10 5.97
CA THR A 273 -16.26 11.16 5.45
C THR A 273 -17.20 10.64 4.40
N ILE A 274 -18.41 11.22 4.35
CA ILE A 274 -19.37 11.05 3.26
C ILE A 274 -19.61 12.43 2.67
N VAL A 275 -19.27 12.59 1.40
CA VAL A 275 -19.37 13.86 0.68
C VAL A 275 -20.42 13.74 -0.40
N GLU A 276 -21.31 14.75 -0.52
CA GLU A 276 -22.28 14.83 -1.61
C GLU A 276 -21.63 15.41 -2.87
N LEU A 277 -21.81 14.75 -3.99
CA LEU A 277 -21.30 15.17 -5.29
C LEU A 277 -22.34 16.07 -6.03
N PRO A 278 -21.93 16.98 -6.92
CA PRO A 278 -20.56 17.19 -7.38
C PRO A 278 -19.71 18.01 -6.40
N GLU A 279 -18.47 17.58 -6.22
CA GLU A 279 -17.45 18.31 -5.47
C GLU A 279 -16.34 18.75 -6.44
N PRO A 280 -15.70 19.90 -6.21
CA PRO A 280 -14.55 20.30 -6.99
C PRO A 280 -13.45 19.21 -6.92
N LEU A 281 -13.03 18.70 -8.09
CA LEU A 281 -11.98 17.66 -8.18
C LEU A 281 -10.59 18.19 -7.81
N VAL A 282 -10.47 19.52 -7.74
CA VAL A 282 -9.23 20.24 -7.44
C VAL A 282 -9.44 21.04 -6.17
N GLU A 283 -8.48 20.97 -5.27
CA GLU A 283 -8.46 21.77 -4.04
C GLU A 283 -8.74 23.25 -4.34
N PRO A 284 -9.61 23.95 -3.58
CA PRO A 284 -9.99 25.34 -3.86
C PRO A 284 -8.81 26.28 -4.00
N TRP A 285 -7.72 26.07 -3.24
CA TRP A 285 -6.51 26.87 -3.31
C TRP A 285 -5.74 26.67 -4.64
N VAL A 286 -5.77 25.47 -5.23
CA VAL A 286 -5.13 25.18 -6.53
C VAL A 286 -5.87 25.93 -7.62
N THR A 287 -7.21 25.93 -7.59
CA THR A 287 -8.05 26.69 -8.52
C THR A 287 -7.81 28.19 -8.38
N ALA A 288 -7.76 28.69 -7.13
CA ALA A 288 -7.49 30.10 -6.86
C ALA A 288 -6.10 30.51 -7.35
N LEU A 289 -5.08 29.68 -7.08
CA LEU A 289 -3.70 29.89 -7.54
C LEU A 289 -3.61 29.88 -9.07
N GLY A 290 -4.27 28.91 -9.72
CA GLY A 290 -4.31 28.81 -11.18
C GLY A 290 -4.95 30.03 -11.83
N THR A 291 -6.04 30.54 -11.26
CA THR A 291 -6.73 31.75 -11.73
C THR A 291 -5.84 33.00 -11.58
N GLU A 292 -5.17 33.12 -10.42
CA GLU A 292 -4.27 34.24 -10.16
C GLU A 292 -3.04 34.23 -11.08
N LEU A 293 -2.45 33.05 -11.31
CA LEU A 293 -1.32 32.88 -12.23
C LEU A 293 -1.72 33.22 -13.68
N LYS A 294 -2.88 32.73 -14.16
CA LYS A 294 -3.39 33.09 -15.49
C LYS A 294 -3.64 34.60 -15.63
N SER A 295 -4.22 35.24 -14.63
CA SER A 295 -4.48 36.67 -14.65
C SER A 295 -3.18 37.49 -14.69
N ARG A 296 -2.11 37.03 -14.07
CA ARG A 296 -0.78 37.67 -14.11
C ARG A 296 -0.07 37.45 -15.43
N VAL A 297 -0.18 36.26 -16.03
CA VAL A 297 0.40 35.97 -17.36
C VAL A 297 -0.29 36.86 -18.42
N LEU A 298 -1.64 36.96 -18.42
CA LEU A 298 -2.39 37.78 -19.36
C LEU A 298 -2.07 39.29 -19.20
N ARG A 299 -1.83 39.76 -17.95
CA ARG A 299 -1.41 41.17 -17.72
C ARG A 299 0.02 41.42 -18.19
N ALA A 300 0.90 40.41 -18.18
CA ALA A 300 2.25 40.57 -18.71
C ALA A 300 2.30 40.71 -20.23
N ASP A 301 1.39 40.03 -20.94
CA ASP A 301 1.23 40.20 -22.42
C ASP A 301 0.68 41.56 -22.82
N ASP A 302 -0.03 42.27 -21.94
CA ASP A 302 -0.52 43.63 -22.17
C ASP A 302 0.56 44.73 -22.00
N GLY A 303 1.83 44.40 -21.88
CA GLY A 303 2.96 45.33 -21.87
C GLY A 303 3.17 46.10 -20.57
N SER A 304 2.56 45.74 -19.47
CA SER A 304 2.83 46.33 -18.16
C SER A 304 4.12 45.72 -17.52
N THR A 305 5.13 46.59 -17.38
CA THR A 305 6.52 46.22 -17.02
C THR A 305 6.80 45.95 -15.53
N ASP A 306 5.80 45.66 -14.71
CA ASP A 306 5.97 45.49 -13.26
C ASP A 306 5.93 44.04 -12.77
N LEU A 307 6.63 43.12 -13.47
CA LEU A 307 6.81 41.75 -12.96
C LEU A 307 8.19 41.64 -12.28
N PRO A 308 8.25 41.14 -11.05
CA PRO A 308 9.52 40.75 -10.46
C PRO A 308 10.17 39.63 -11.29
N PRO A 309 11.49 39.53 -11.37
CA PRO A 309 12.18 38.53 -12.19
C PRO A 309 11.68 37.14 -11.84
N THR A 310 11.14 36.43 -12.83
CA THR A 310 10.63 35.05 -12.66
C THR A 310 11.74 34.14 -12.23
N ASN A 311 11.72 33.75 -10.99
CA ASN A 311 12.64 32.76 -10.43
C ASN A 311 12.38 31.41 -11.11
N ARG A 312 13.42 30.59 -11.27
CA ARG A 312 13.35 29.23 -11.86
C ARG A 312 12.24 28.36 -11.24
N ALA A 313 11.92 28.60 -9.97
CA ALA A 313 10.83 27.98 -9.22
C ALA A 313 9.44 28.31 -9.77
N SER A 314 9.21 29.54 -10.26
CA SER A 314 7.91 29.96 -10.81
C SER A 314 7.60 29.31 -12.15
N ARG A 315 8.63 29.07 -12.99
CA ARG A 315 8.48 28.34 -14.28
C ARG A 315 8.17 26.86 -14.05
N SER A 316 8.80 26.24 -13.05
CA SER A 316 8.53 24.85 -12.67
C SER A 316 7.11 24.67 -12.14
N LEU A 317 6.59 25.67 -11.41
CA LEU A 317 5.23 25.62 -10.87
C LEU A 317 4.16 25.78 -11.97
N VAL A 318 4.41 26.64 -12.96
CA VAL A 318 3.53 26.81 -14.12
C VAL A 318 3.49 25.54 -14.97
N LYS A 319 4.62 24.90 -15.24
CA LYS A 319 4.68 23.59 -15.93
C LYS A 319 3.94 22.50 -15.15
N PHE A 320 4.03 22.51 -13.84
CA PHE A 320 3.34 21.54 -12.98
C PHE A 320 1.81 21.72 -12.97
N VAL A 321 1.32 22.95 -13.05
CA VAL A 321 -0.12 23.26 -12.95
C VAL A 321 -0.83 23.20 -14.31
N PHE A 322 -0.15 23.51 -15.42
CA PHE A 322 -0.77 23.70 -16.74
C PHE A 322 -0.30 22.71 -17.82
N GLY A 323 0.64 21.80 -17.53
CA GLY A 323 1.23 20.90 -18.53
C GLY A 323 2.26 21.61 -19.42
N GLU A 324 2.96 20.85 -20.26
CA GLU A 324 3.81 21.38 -21.32
C GLU A 324 2.90 21.78 -22.51
N GLU A 325 2.82 23.05 -22.82
CA GLU A 325 2.38 23.44 -24.17
C GLU A 325 3.50 23.04 -25.14
N ASP A 326 3.19 22.14 -26.07
CA ASP A 326 4.08 21.79 -27.17
C ASP A 326 4.37 23.05 -28.00
N GLU A 327 5.55 23.65 -27.83
CA GLU A 327 6.09 24.60 -28.79
C GLU A 327 6.45 23.81 -30.06
N HIS A 328 5.52 23.76 -31.01
CA HIS A 328 5.84 23.51 -32.40
C HIS A 328 6.48 24.76 -32.93
N GLU A 329 7.82 24.81 -32.91
CA GLU A 329 8.58 25.73 -33.79
C GLU A 329 8.57 25.17 -35.22
N GLU A 330 8.23 26.09 -36.16
CA GLU A 330 8.41 25.93 -37.59
C GLU A 330 9.90 25.79 -38.01
#